data_df137fe859d78c7ff9b5879d9d5542a0
#
_entry.id   df137fe859d78c7ff9b5879d9d5542a0
#
_cell.length_a   1.000
_cell.length_b   1.000
_cell.length_c   1.000
_cell.angle_alpha   90.00
_cell.angle_beta   90.00
_cell.angle_gamma   90.00
#
_symmetry.space_group_name_H-M   'P 1'
#
loop_
_entity.id
_entity.type
_entity.pdbx_description
1 polymer ?
#
loop_
_entity_poly.entity_id
_entity_poly.type
_entity_poly.pdbx_seq_one_letter_code
_entity_poly.pdbx_strand_id
1 'polypeptide(L)'
;DTLLIIKLRHDTLAQTLNINTDHFDHDYLSFKETVTFRRRSNGTKMVWADYKSEPNHALIRAIAQSRIWVDKLKAGESVTDITTSEGISESRLWKRIRLAFLSPKLVKAILDGTTGQELTIKKLSAKEIPLTWAEQHARFLN
;
A
#
# COMPACT_ATOMS: atom_id res chain seq x y z
N ASP A 1 -19.47 -1.15 9.10
CA ASP A 1 -18.85 -2.46 9.33
C ASP A 1 -19.94 -3.52 9.20
N THR A 2 -19.65 -4.58 8.49
CA THR A 2 -20.57 -5.69 8.23
C THR A 2 -19.95 -6.96 8.76
N LEU A 3 -20.71 -7.75 9.54
CA LEU A 3 -20.27 -9.06 9.98
C LEU A 3 -20.36 -10.04 8.81
N LEU A 4 -19.24 -10.60 8.40
CA LEU A 4 -19.17 -11.68 7.44
C LEU A 4 -19.08 -13.02 8.20
N ILE A 5 -19.99 -13.93 7.89
CA ILE A 5 -19.95 -15.29 8.40
C ILE A 5 -19.67 -16.23 7.24
N ILE A 6 -18.49 -16.86 7.25
CA ILE A 6 -18.11 -17.88 6.26
C ILE A 6 -18.34 -19.24 6.93
N LYS A 7 -19.19 -20.07 6.33
CA LYS A 7 -19.39 -21.46 6.74
C LYS A 7 -18.77 -22.37 5.69
N LEU A 8 -17.81 -23.16 6.11
CA LEU A 8 -17.22 -24.19 5.26
C LEU A 8 -18.10 -25.45 5.29
N ARG A 9 -18.31 -26.04 4.15
CA ARG A 9 -19.07 -27.29 4.04
C ARG A 9 -18.16 -28.46 4.38
N HIS A 10 -18.50 -29.19 5.44
CA HIS A 10 -17.73 -30.34 5.95
C HIS A 10 -17.59 -31.45 4.91
N ASP A 11 -18.66 -31.73 4.16
CA ASP A 11 -18.66 -32.73 3.08
C ASP A 11 -17.65 -32.41 1.97
N THR A 12 -17.60 -31.18 1.53
CA THR A 12 -16.65 -30.72 0.51
C THR A 12 -15.20 -30.76 1.02
N LEU A 13 -14.97 -30.36 2.28
CA LEU A 13 -13.64 -30.44 2.89
C LEU A 13 -13.19 -31.90 3.07
N ALA A 14 -14.07 -32.77 3.56
CA ALA A 14 -13.77 -34.19 3.73
C ALA A 14 -13.34 -34.85 2.41
N GLN A 15 -14.08 -34.56 1.32
CA GLN A 15 -13.72 -35.02 -0.03
C GLN A 15 -12.37 -34.49 -0.51
N THR A 16 -12.12 -33.18 -0.30
CA THR A 16 -10.89 -32.56 -0.76
C THR A 16 -9.65 -33.05 0.00
N LEU A 17 -9.81 -33.30 1.31
CA LEU A 17 -8.72 -33.74 2.18
C LEU A 17 -8.64 -35.28 2.29
N ASN A 18 -9.59 -36.00 1.71
CA ASN A 18 -9.71 -37.47 1.77
C ASN A 18 -9.73 -38.02 3.20
N ILE A 19 -10.51 -37.38 4.08
CA ILE A 19 -10.69 -37.75 5.50
C ILE A 19 -12.15 -37.95 5.83
N ASN A 20 -12.42 -38.71 6.93
CA ASN A 20 -13.79 -38.98 7.37
C ASN A 20 -14.42 -37.70 7.96
N THR A 21 -15.71 -37.50 7.67
CA THR A 21 -16.54 -36.37 8.20
C THR A 21 -16.64 -36.34 9.71
N ASP A 22 -16.57 -37.52 10.37
CA ASP A 22 -16.68 -37.65 11.83
C ASP A 22 -15.53 -36.98 12.61
N HIS A 23 -14.47 -36.61 11.93
CA HIS A 23 -13.30 -35.92 12.52
C HIS A 23 -13.40 -34.38 12.48
N PHE A 24 -14.49 -33.83 11.92
CA PHE A 24 -14.69 -32.40 11.88
C PHE A 24 -15.49 -31.89 13.08
N ASP A 25 -14.90 -30.99 13.83
CA ASP A 25 -15.61 -30.18 14.79
C ASP A 25 -16.35 -29.05 14.07
N HIS A 26 -17.68 -29.05 14.15
CA HIS A 26 -18.53 -28.09 13.46
C HIS A 26 -18.28 -26.64 13.89
N ASP A 27 -17.77 -26.40 15.10
CA ASP A 27 -17.49 -25.06 15.60
C ASP A 27 -16.29 -24.41 14.88
N TYR A 28 -15.33 -25.21 14.41
CA TYR A 28 -14.18 -24.71 13.63
C TYR A 28 -14.48 -24.51 12.15
N LEU A 29 -15.65 -24.92 11.66
CA LEU A 29 -16.05 -24.74 10.26
C LEU A 29 -16.80 -23.44 10.02
N SER A 30 -17.00 -22.63 11.03
CA SER A 30 -17.59 -21.30 10.92
C SER A 30 -16.60 -20.22 11.33
N PHE A 31 -16.35 -19.29 10.40
CA PHE A 31 -15.48 -18.17 10.63
C PHE A 31 -16.28 -16.87 10.61
N LYS A 32 -16.14 -16.05 11.65
CA LYS A 32 -16.85 -14.79 11.81
C LYS A 32 -15.84 -13.65 11.83
N GLU A 33 -15.95 -12.74 10.88
CA GLU A 33 -15.08 -11.58 10.80
C GLU A 33 -15.84 -10.30 10.48
N THR A 34 -15.35 -9.20 11.01
CA THR A 34 -15.88 -7.87 10.67
C THR A 34 -15.18 -7.35 9.43
N VAL A 35 -15.95 -7.06 8.40
CA VAL A 35 -15.43 -6.55 7.14
C VAL A 35 -16.01 -5.19 6.81
N THR A 36 -15.21 -4.34 6.20
CA THR A 36 -15.65 -3.05 5.68
C THR A 36 -15.68 -3.09 4.16
N PHE A 37 -16.82 -2.74 3.59
CA PHE A 37 -16.97 -2.61 2.14
C PHE A 37 -16.61 -1.18 1.72
N ARG A 38 -15.58 -1.04 0.89
CA ARG A 38 -15.22 0.24 0.27
C ARG A 38 -15.60 0.25 -1.20
N ARG A 39 -16.48 1.19 -1.57
CA ARG A 39 -16.88 1.38 -2.96
C ARG A 39 -15.77 2.11 -3.72
N ARG A 40 -15.38 1.59 -4.88
CA ARG A 40 -14.45 2.20 -5.83
C ARG A 40 -15.13 2.38 -7.18
N SER A 41 -14.54 3.21 -8.05
CA SER A 41 -15.03 3.41 -9.42
C SER A 41 -15.14 2.12 -10.24
N ASN A 42 -14.35 1.09 -9.90
CA ASN A 42 -14.32 -0.21 -10.58
C ASN A 42 -14.93 -1.37 -9.74
N GLY A 43 -15.83 -1.07 -8.79
CA GLY A 43 -16.50 -2.10 -7.99
C GLY A 43 -16.32 -1.93 -6.48
N THR A 44 -16.90 -2.85 -5.73
CA THR A 44 -16.81 -2.89 -4.27
C THR A 44 -15.68 -3.80 -3.85
N LYS A 45 -14.73 -3.30 -3.04
CA LYS A 45 -13.68 -4.12 -2.44
C LYS A 45 -14.02 -4.41 -0.99
N MET A 46 -13.99 -5.69 -0.61
CA MET A 46 -14.07 -6.13 0.77
C MET A 46 -12.70 -5.95 1.44
N VAL A 47 -12.65 -5.31 2.59
CA VAL A 47 -11.43 -5.11 3.38
C VAL A 47 -11.63 -5.76 4.74
N TRP A 48 -10.75 -6.67 5.10
CA TRP A 48 -10.73 -7.31 6.42
C TRP A 48 -10.28 -6.28 7.47
N ALA A 49 -10.90 -6.28 8.63
CA ALA A 49 -10.61 -5.29 9.68
C ALA A 49 -9.15 -5.35 10.16
N ASP A 50 -8.56 -6.54 10.20
CA ASP A 50 -7.17 -6.79 10.66
C ASP A 50 -6.18 -7.05 9.52
N TYR A 51 -6.56 -6.81 8.28
CA TYR A 51 -5.64 -7.00 7.17
C TYR A 51 -4.55 -5.93 7.22
N LYS A 52 -3.39 -6.29 7.74
CA LYS A 52 -2.16 -5.51 7.52
C LYS A 52 -1.93 -5.47 6.01
N SER A 53 -2.14 -4.32 5.43
CA SER A 53 -1.85 -4.11 4.02
C SER A 53 -0.36 -4.40 3.80
N GLU A 54 -0.05 -5.22 2.82
CA GLU A 54 1.35 -5.41 2.43
C GLU A 54 1.97 -4.07 2.05
N PRO A 55 3.24 -3.83 2.44
CA PRO A 55 3.95 -2.62 2.07
C PRO A 55 3.95 -2.43 0.55
N ASN A 56 3.70 -1.22 0.10
CA ASN A 56 3.76 -0.91 -1.34
C ASN A 56 5.22 -0.80 -1.79
N HIS A 57 5.82 -1.93 -2.18
CA HIS A 57 7.22 -2.01 -2.59
C HIS A 57 7.58 -1.06 -3.75
N ALA A 58 6.64 -0.81 -4.68
CA ALA A 58 6.86 0.15 -5.76
C ALA A 58 7.00 1.58 -5.23
N LEU A 59 6.17 1.95 -4.26
CA LEU A 59 6.23 3.26 -3.61
C LEU A 59 7.50 3.40 -2.77
N ILE A 60 7.88 2.36 -2.01
CA ILE A 60 9.12 2.33 -1.22
C ILE A 60 10.34 2.56 -2.11
N ARG A 61 10.44 1.83 -3.23
CA ARG A 61 11.52 2.04 -4.20
C ARG A 61 11.54 3.45 -4.78
N ALA A 62 10.36 4.01 -5.09
CA ALA A 62 10.28 5.37 -5.63
C ALA A 62 10.75 6.42 -4.61
N ILE A 63 10.46 6.25 -3.32
CA ILE A 63 10.93 7.12 -2.25
C ILE A 63 12.46 7.02 -2.10
N ALA A 64 12.99 5.80 -2.05
CA ALA A 64 14.43 5.57 -1.96
C ALA A 64 15.18 6.19 -3.14
N GLN A 65 14.70 5.93 -4.37
CA GLN A 65 15.28 6.51 -5.59
C GLN A 65 15.25 8.04 -5.58
N SER A 66 14.14 8.62 -5.11
CA SER A 66 14.02 10.09 -5.02
C SER A 66 15.06 10.70 -4.08
N ARG A 67 15.37 10.03 -2.97
CA ARG A 67 16.42 10.47 -2.03
C ARG A 67 17.79 10.40 -2.66
N ILE A 68 18.09 9.32 -3.37
CA ILE A 68 19.36 9.19 -4.12
C ILE A 68 19.51 10.35 -5.12
N TRP A 69 18.47 10.72 -5.85
CA TRP A 69 18.52 11.85 -6.79
C TRP A 69 18.75 13.18 -6.09
N VAL A 70 18.11 13.40 -4.92
CA VAL A 70 18.37 14.61 -4.12
C VAL A 70 19.83 14.66 -3.67
N ASP A 71 20.39 13.53 -3.24
CA ASP A 71 21.79 13.48 -2.79
C ASP A 71 22.76 13.70 -3.94
N LYS A 72 22.49 13.17 -5.14
CA LYS A 72 23.24 13.44 -6.36
C LYS A 72 23.21 14.92 -6.72
N LEU A 73 22.02 15.56 -6.71
CA LEU A 73 21.90 17.01 -6.95
C LEU A 73 22.67 17.84 -5.93
N LYS A 74 22.64 17.46 -4.64
CA LYS A 74 23.44 18.13 -3.59
C LYS A 74 24.95 17.96 -3.80
N ALA A 75 25.36 16.83 -4.37
CA ALA A 75 26.75 16.57 -4.74
C ALA A 75 27.20 17.33 -5.99
N GLY A 76 26.29 18.04 -6.66
CA GLY A 76 26.59 18.87 -7.85
C GLY A 76 26.36 18.16 -9.18
N GLU A 77 25.79 16.94 -9.20
CA GLU A 77 25.40 16.32 -10.47
C GLU A 77 24.28 17.12 -11.15
N SER A 78 24.36 17.27 -12.46
CA SER A 78 23.34 17.99 -13.21
C SER A 78 22.06 17.13 -13.38
N VAL A 79 20.92 17.79 -13.58
CA VAL A 79 19.66 17.12 -13.90
C VAL A 79 19.81 16.25 -15.15
N THR A 80 20.52 16.76 -16.16
CA THR A 80 20.76 16.06 -17.43
C THR A 80 21.57 14.78 -17.21
N ASP A 81 22.62 14.82 -16.38
CA ASP A 81 23.43 13.63 -16.09
C ASP A 81 22.63 12.56 -15.37
N ILE A 82 21.84 12.98 -14.37
CA ILE A 82 20.96 12.06 -13.62
C ILE A 82 19.92 11.43 -14.55
N THR A 83 19.26 12.22 -15.38
CA THR A 83 18.20 11.70 -16.26
C THR A 83 18.75 10.79 -17.34
N THR A 84 19.93 11.10 -17.86
CA THR A 84 20.62 10.25 -18.84
C THR A 84 21.04 8.92 -18.23
N SER A 85 21.67 8.95 -17.05
CA SER A 85 22.11 7.74 -16.35
C SER A 85 20.97 6.83 -15.93
N GLU A 86 19.83 7.41 -15.55
CA GLU A 86 18.63 6.69 -15.10
C GLU A 86 17.66 6.31 -16.25
N GLY A 87 17.89 6.79 -17.46
CA GLY A 87 17.03 6.56 -18.62
C GLY A 87 15.61 7.11 -18.46
N ILE A 88 15.47 8.27 -17.80
CA ILE A 88 14.18 8.91 -17.54
C ILE A 88 14.13 10.34 -18.10
N SER A 89 12.94 10.88 -18.31
CA SER A 89 12.75 12.27 -18.67
C SER A 89 12.88 13.20 -17.44
N GLU A 90 13.30 14.44 -17.65
CA GLU A 90 13.36 15.47 -16.61
C GLU A 90 12.00 15.68 -15.93
N SER A 91 10.91 15.70 -16.71
CA SER A 91 9.54 15.79 -16.17
C SER A 91 9.23 14.66 -15.20
N ARG A 92 9.71 13.45 -15.48
CA ARG A 92 9.53 12.29 -14.57
C ARG A 92 10.38 12.44 -13.31
N LEU A 93 11.59 12.93 -13.43
CA LEU A 93 12.48 13.24 -12.30
C LEU A 93 11.80 14.25 -11.37
N TRP A 94 11.40 15.41 -11.90
CA TRP A 94 10.80 16.48 -11.12
C TRP A 94 9.48 16.08 -10.43
N LYS A 95 8.67 15.26 -11.09
CA LYS A 95 7.45 14.73 -10.47
C LYS A 95 7.72 13.79 -9.29
N ARG A 96 8.81 13.02 -9.36
CA ARG A 96 9.14 12.01 -8.34
C ARG A 96 10.04 12.50 -7.23
N ILE A 97 10.93 13.46 -7.51
CA ILE A 97 11.90 13.96 -6.53
C ILE A 97 11.23 14.51 -5.27
N ARG A 98 9.99 14.97 -5.39
CA ARG A 98 9.18 15.42 -4.26
C ARG A 98 8.92 14.33 -3.22
N LEU A 99 8.98 13.06 -3.60
CA LEU A 99 8.81 11.93 -2.67
C LEU A 99 9.95 11.85 -1.64
N ALA A 100 11.12 12.46 -1.92
CA ALA A 100 12.20 12.54 -0.97
C ALA A 100 11.88 13.41 0.26
N PHE A 101 10.90 14.31 0.13
CA PHE A 101 10.50 15.27 1.17
C PHE A 101 9.25 14.85 1.96
N LEU A 102 8.86 13.58 1.83
CA LEU A 102 7.80 13.02 2.66
C LEU A 102 8.24 12.99 4.13
N SER A 103 7.30 13.26 5.03
CA SER A 103 7.56 13.25 6.47
C SER A 103 8.04 11.87 6.95
N PRO A 104 8.94 11.79 7.94
CA PRO A 104 9.41 10.53 8.49
C PRO A 104 8.25 9.63 8.98
N LYS A 105 7.22 10.23 9.59
CA LYS A 105 6.04 9.50 10.05
C LYS A 105 5.27 8.86 8.90
N LEU A 106 5.11 9.58 7.78
CA LEU A 106 4.44 9.05 6.58
C LEU A 106 5.28 7.96 5.92
N VAL A 107 6.60 8.15 5.82
CA VAL A 107 7.53 7.13 5.29
C VAL A 107 7.46 5.86 6.15
N LYS A 108 7.47 6.00 7.48
CA LYS A 108 7.34 4.85 8.39
C LYS A 108 6.01 4.12 8.16
N ALA A 109 4.90 4.82 8.07
CA ALA A 109 3.59 4.22 7.83
C ALA A 109 3.53 3.49 6.47
N ILE A 110 4.23 4.00 5.43
CA ILE A 110 4.35 3.32 4.13
C ILE A 110 5.17 2.03 4.27
N LEU A 111 6.27 2.05 5.02
CA LEU A 111 7.11 0.88 5.27
C LEU A 111 6.38 -0.19 6.08
N ASP A 112 5.61 0.23 7.08
CA ASP A 112 4.81 -0.66 7.93
C ASP A 112 3.54 -1.17 7.22
N GLY A 113 3.23 -0.68 6.01
CA GLY A 113 2.01 -1.03 5.27
C GLY A 113 0.72 -0.47 5.88
N THR A 114 0.80 0.47 6.82
CA THR A 114 -0.37 1.02 7.55
C THR A 114 -1.11 2.13 6.80
N THR A 115 -0.56 2.65 5.71
CA THR A 115 -1.19 3.71 4.88
C THR A 115 -2.31 3.20 3.97
N GLY A 116 -2.59 1.89 3.97
CA GLY A 116 -3.54 1.25 3.07
C GLY A 116 -3.04 1.19 1.62
N GLN A 117 -3.67 0.31 0.83
CA GLN A 117 -3.33 0.12 -0.60
C GLN A 117 -3.66 1.33 -1.48
N GLU A 118 -4.34 2.34 -0.94
CA GLU A 118 -4.76 3.52 -1.70
C GLU A 118 -3.63 4.52 -1.93
N LEU A 119 -2.57 4.50 -1.11
CA LEU A 119 -1.44 5.39 -1.28
C LEU A 119 -0.51 4.84 -2.35
N THR A 120 -0.56 5.45 -3.52
CA THR A 120 0.22 5.06 -4.69
C THR A 120 1.11 6.20 -5.16
N ILE A 121 2.16 5.87 -5.94
CA ILE A 121 3.01 6.88 -6.60
C ILE A 121 2.14 7.85 -7.39
N LYS A 122 1.14 7.35 -8.13
CA LYS A 122 0.22 8.17 -8.92
C LYS A 122 -0.54 9.17 -8.04
N LYS A 123 -1.06 8.74 -6.89
CA LYS A 123 -1.81 9.60 -5.96
C LYS A 123 -0.92 10.69 -5.35
N LEU A 124 0.33 10.34 -4.97
CA LEU A 124 1.30 11.29 -4.43
C LEU A 124 1.85 12.26 -5.50
N SER A 125 1.97 11.81 -6.75
CA SER A 125 2.48 12.64 -7.85
C SER A 125 1.40 13.46 -8.56
N ALA A 126 0.12 13.14 -8.37
CA ALA A 126 -1.01 13.83 -9.03
C ALA A 126 -1.31 15.22 -8.46
N LYS A 127 -0.96 15.44 -7.21
CA LYS A 127 -1.15 16.72 -6.51
C LYS A 127 0.16 17.12 -5.86
N GLU A 128 0.34 18.41 -5.60
CA GLU A 128 1.49 18.89 -4.87
C GLU A 128 1.54 18.27 -3.47
N ILE A 129 2.72 17.80 -3.09
CA ILE A 129 2.97 17.33 -1.73
C ILE A 129 3.07 18.58 -0.85
N PRO A 130 2.28 18.69 0.23
CA PRO A 130 2.36 19.82 1.14
C PRO A 130 3.78 19.99 1.70
N LEU A 131 4.21 21.22 1.87
CA LEU A 131 5.55 21.54 2.38
C LEU A 131 5.68 21.22 3.87
N THR A 132 4.60 21.38 4.63
CA THR A 132 4.63 21.12 6.06
C THR A 132 4.26 19.66 6.37
N TRP A 133 4.94 19.09 7.35
CA TRP A 133 4.65 17.72 7.78
C TRP A 133 3.26 17.56 8.38
N ALA A 134 2.75 18.59 9.05
CA ALA A 134 1.41 18.59 9.61
C ALA A 134 0.35 18.40 8.53
N GLU A 135 0.44 19.15 7.43
CA GLU A 135 -0.47 19.04 6.29
C GLU A 135 -0.31 17.69 5.56
N GLN A 136 0.92 17.18 5.46
CA GLN A 136 1.14 15.84 4.91
C GLN A 136 0.43 14.78 5.74
N HIS A 137 0.52 14.86 7.07
CA HIS A 137 -0.16 13.92 7.97
C HIS A 137 -1.68 14.02 7.84
N ALA A 138 -2.23 15.23 7.88
CA ALA A 138 -3.66 15.45 7.71
C ALA A 138 -4.21 14.89 6.39
N ARG A 139 -3.40 14.95 5.33
CA ARG A 139 -3.82 14.55 3.98
C ARG A 139 -3.64 13.08 3.68
N PHE A 140 -2.61 12.43 4.24
CA PHE A 140 -2.19 11.09 3.82
C PHE A 140 -2.28 10.02 4.92
N LEU A 141 -2.41 10.41 6.20
CA LEU A 141 -2.47 9.49 7.34
C LEU A 141 -3.87 9.40 8.00
N ASN A 142 -4.84 10.19 7.52
CA ASN A 142 -6.24 10.15 7.98
C ASN A 142 -7.10 9.25 7.10
#